data_9e1010158fc9f66a66a985a79a3a7d44
#
_entry.id   9e1010158fc9f66a66a985a79a3a7d44
#
_cell.length_a   1.000
_cell.length_b   1.000
_cell.length_c   1.000
_cell.angle_alpha   90.00
_cell.angle_beta   90.00
_cell.angle_gamma   90.00
#
_symmetry.space_group_name_H-M   'P 1'
#
loop_
_entity.id
_entity.type
_entity.pdbx_description
1 polymer ?
#
loop_
_entity_poly.entity_id
_entity_poly.type
_entity_poly.pdbx_seq_one_letter_code
_entity_poly.pdbx_strand_id
1 'polypeptide(L)'
;MNKLNPLKFGIIGCSRIAKKSVIPAILKSEFAELEMIGSRTNDKAKEFSNEFNCKKNGTYDDVISDDSINVIYISTPIGTHEELAIKAACAGKHVYCEKSSTDSFTSAKKMVECSKNNNVRIMEGFMFRFHPQHQKVKELINNKKIGNIDSFNG
;
A
#
# COMPACT_ATOMS: atom_id res chain seq x y z
N MET A 1 21.26 8.64 -17.07
CA MET A 1 20.09 7.94 -16.52
C MET A 1 19.13 8.99 -16.01
N ASN A 2 17.92 9.09 -16.56
CA ASN A 2 16.92 9.98 -16.01
C ASN A 2 16.58 9.52 -14.59
N LYS A 3 16.86 10.34 -13.58
CA LYS A 3 16.37 10.08 -12.23
C LYS A 3 14.84 10.08 -12.29
N LEU A 4 14.23 8.94 -12.02
CA LEU A 4 12.79 8.89 -11.81
C LEU A 4 12.46 9.76 -10.59
N ASN A 5 11.47 10.64 -10.71
CA ASN A 5 10.97 11.37 -9.56
C ASN A 5 10.38 10.36 -8.55
N PRO A 6 10.70 10.50 -7.25
CA PRO A 6 10.15 9.62 -6.24
C PRO A 6 8.62 9.69 -6.20
N LEU A 7 7.98 8.57 -5.94
CA LEU A 7 6.53 8.50 -5.76
C LEU A 7 6.15 9.08 -4.40
N LYS A 8 5.22 10.00 -4.38
CA LYS A 8 4.70 10.63 -3.17
C LYS A 8 3.58 9.81 -2.57
N PHE A 9 3.78 9.39 -1.34
CA PHE A 9 2.87 8.54 -0.60
C PHE A 9 2.00 9.34 0.37
N GLY A 10 0.69 9.11 0.28
CA GLY A 10 -0.27 9.45 1.33
C GLY A 10 -0.57 8.21 2.17
N ILE A 11 -0.64 8.37 3.48
CA ILE A 11 -0.95 7.30 4.43
C ILE A 11 -2.37 7.47 4.93
N ILE A 12 -3.21 6.47 4.76
CA ILE A 12 -4.55 6.40 5.34
C ILE A 12 -4.56 5.36 6.47
N GLY A 13 -4.69 5.83 7.71
CA GLY A 13 -4.69 5.01 8.91
C GLY A 13 -3.37 5.00 9.66
N CYS A 14 -3.42 5.47 10.90
CA CYS A 14 -2.29 5.48 11.84
C CYS A 14 -2.17 4.11 12.53
N SER A 15 -1.87 3.08 11.76
CA SER A 15 -1.77 1.70 12.23
C SER A 15 -0.39 1.34 12.75
N ARG A 16 -0.31 0.24 13.52
CA ARG A 16 0.98 -0.29 13.98
C ARG A 16 1.88 -0.71 12.81
N ILE A 17 1.32 -1.27 11.73
CA ILE A 17 2.10 -1.70 10.57
C ILE A 17 2.62 -0.49 9.78
N ALA A 18 1.81 0.56 9.60
CA ALA A 18 2.25 1.81 9.03
C ALA A 18 3.47 2.36 9.80
N LYS A 19 3.35 2.45 11.13
CA LYS A 19 4.39 2.98 12.04
C LYS A 19 5.69 2.16 12.01
N LYS A 20 5.58 0.84 12.13
CA LYS A 20 6.75 -0.03 12.33
C LYS A 20 7.46 -0.43 11.04
N SER A 21 6.77 -0.44 9.92
CA SER A 21 7.29 -1.03 8.69
C SER A 21 7.18 -0.11 7.49
N VAL A 22 5.97 0.36 7.14
CA VAL A 22 5.78 1.00 5.84
C VAL A 22 6.33 2.41 5.80
N ILE A 23 6.03 3.26 6.78
CA ILE A 23 6.57 4.62 6.82
C ILE A 23 8.12 4.61 6.91
N PRO A 24 8.75 3.81 7.79
CA PRO A 24 10.21 3.69 7.78
C PRO A 24 10.81 3.19 6.47
N ALA A 25 10.10 2.32 5.73
CA ALA A 25 10.54 1.86 4.42
C ALA A 25 10.44 2.98 3.37
N ILE A 26 9.36 3.77 3.37
CA ILE A 26 9.20 4.94 2.51
C ILE A 26 10.33 5.94 2.75
N LEU A 27 10.60 6.28 4.01
CA LEU A 27 11.63 7.25 4.39
C LEU A 27 13.07 6.81 4.05
N LYS A 28 13.31 5.49 3.90
CA LYS A 28 14.62 4.94 3.51
C LYS A 28 14.77 4.76 2.00
N SER A 29 13.69 4.86 1.24
CA SER A 29 13.69 4.62 -0.20
C SER A 29 14.10 5.87 -0.97
N GLU A 30 14.95 5.73 -1.98
CA GLU A 30 15.22 6.79 -2.94
C GLU A 30 14.11 6.97 -3.99
N PHE A 31 13.13 6.04 -4.03
CA PHE A 31 12.03 6.03 -5.00
C PHE A 31 10.68 6.46 -4.40
N ALA A 32 10.65 6.80 -3.11
CA ALA A 32 9.42 7.13 -2.40
C ALA A 32 9.62 8.30 -1.43
N GLU A 33 8.59 9.13 -1.27
CA GLU A 33 8.51 10.24 -0.33
C GLU A 33 7.23 10.15 0.49
N LEU A 34 7.31 10.47 1.78
CA LEU A 34 6.15 10.60 2.65
C LEU A 34 5.57 12.00 2.53
N GLU A 35 4.42 12.14 1.89
CA GLU A 35 3.82 13.45 1.62
C GLU A 35 2.79 13.84 2.69
N MET A 36 1.88 12.93 3.07
CA MET A 36 0.80 13.25 3.99
C MET A 36 0.35 12.05 4.81
N ILE A 37 -0.09 12.28 6.04
CA ILE A 37 -0.68 11.26 6.91
C ILE A 37 -2.11 11.65 7.29
N GLY A 38 -3.05 10.75 7.00
CA GLY A 38 -4.46 10.89 7.32
C GLY A 38 -4.95 9.95 8.41
N SER A 39 -5.85 10.48 9.24
CA SER A 39 -6.53 9.72 10.28
C SER A 39 -8.01 10.13 10.38
N ARG A 40 -8.81 9.31 11.12
CA ARG A 40 -10.19 9.67 11.45
C ARG A 40 -10.30 10.92 12.34
N THR A 41 -9.24 11.23 13.08
CA THR A 41 -9.16 12.42 13.93
C THR A 41 -7.89 13.20 13.59
N ASN A 42 -8.01 14.51 13.52
CA ASN A 42 -6.89 15.40 13.21
C ASN A 42 -5.78 15.30 14.26
N ASP A 43 -6.11 15.15 15.53
CA ASP A 43 -5.11 15.04 16.61
C ASP A 43 -4.20 13.84 16.39
N LYS A 44 -4.78 12.67 16.04
CA LYS A 44 -4.02 11.47 15.76
C LYS A 44 -3.19 11.57 14.47
N ALA A 45 -3.72 12.22 13.45
CA ALA A 45 -2.96 12.51 12.23
C ALA A 45 -1.76 13.40 12.53
N LYS A 46 -1.96 14.44 13.33
CA LYS A 46 -0.92 15.39 13.75
C LYS A 46 0.16 14.73 14.61
N GLU A 47 -0.25 13.93 15.61
CA GLU A 47 0.69 13.15 16.44
C GLU A 47 1.59 12.27 15.58
N PHE A 48 0.99 11.49 14.67
CA PHE A 48 1.71 10.60 13.78
C PHE A 48 2.63 11.36 12.81
N SER A 49 2.17 12.49 12.28
CA SER A 49 2.97 13.33 11.39
C SER A 49 4.18 13.93 12.09
N ASN A 50 4.02 14.37 13.32
CA ASN A 50 5.13 14.88 14.15
C ASN A 50 6.19 13.81 14.39
N GLU A 51 5.78 12.57 14.66
CA GLU A 51 6.69 11.45 14.92
C GLU A 51 7.58 11.15 13.70
N PHE A 52 7.06 11.30 12.49
CA PHE A 52 7.79 11.01 11.25
C PHE A 52 8.26 12.25 10.48
N ASN A 53 8.16 13.43 11.07
CA ASN A 53 8.49 14.71 10.42
C ASN A 53 7.74 14.91 9.09
N CYS A 54 6.52 14.39 8.98
CA CYS A 54 5.67 14.58 7.82
C CYS A 54 5.02 15.97 7.89
N LYS A 55 5.15 16.75 6.82
CA LYS A 55 4.71 18.16 6.81
C LYS A 55 3.20 18.31 6.75
N LYS A 56 2.50 17.35 6.12
CA LYS A 56 1.06 17.41 5.90
C LYS A 56 0.36 16.35 6.74
N ASN A 57 -0.77 16.73 7.32
CA ASN A 57 -1.69 15.81 7.99
C ASN A 57 -3.14 16.27 7.82
N GLY A 58 -4.09 15.35 7.98
CA GLY A 58 -5.51 15.65 7.85
C GLY A 58 -6.40 14.43 7.96
N THR A 59 -7.57 14.51 7.36
CA THR A 59 -8.54 13.43 7.25
C THR A 59 -8.15 12.47 6.11
N TYR A 60 -8.89 11.37 5.96
CA TYR A 60 -8.73 10.46 4.81
C TYR A 60 -9.07 11.14 3.48
N ASP A 61 -10.10 11.98 3.47
CA ASP A 61 -10.51 12.71 2.27
C ASP A 61 -9.48 13.77 1.88
N ASP A 62 -8.82 14.43 2.83
CA ASP A 62 -7.71 15.35 2.56
C ASP A 62 -6.55 14.64 1.86
N VAL A 63 -6.19 13.41 2.31
CA VAL A 63 -5.14 12.61 1.65
C VAL A 63 -5.55 12.20 0.24
N ILE A 64 -6.81 11.82 0.03
CA ILE A 64 -7.31 11.39 -1.27
C ILE A 64 -7.35 12.56 -2.26
N SER A 65 -7.71 13.75 -1.80
CA SER A 65 -7.86 14.94 -2.64
C SER A 65 -6.55 15.71 -2.90
N ASP A 66 -5.46 15.39 -2.22
CA ASP A 66 -4.18 16.09 -2.42
C ASP A 66 -3.55 15.70 -3.77
N ASP A 67 -3.48 16.65 -4.70
CA ASP A 67 -2.97 16.44 -6.05
C ASP A 67 -1.49 16.06 -6.11
N SER A 68 -0.72 16.35 -5.07
CA SER A 68 0.69 15.99 -5.01
C SER A 68 0.94 14.51 -4.75
N ILE A 69 -0.06 13.77 -4.25
CA ILE A 69 0.05 12.36 -3.90
C ILE A 69 -0.12 11.48 -5.14
N ASN A 70 0.78 10.52 -5.32
CA ASN A 70 0.73 9.53 -6.40
C ASN A 70 0.15 8.20 -5.92
N VAL A 71 0.49 7.78 -4.70
CA VAL A 71 0.15 6.48 -4.13
C VAL A 71 -0.48 6.67 -2.76
N ILE A 72 -1.58 5.99 -2.50
CA ILE A 72 -2.19 5.94 -1.18
C ILE A 72 -1.97 4.56 -0.56
N TYR A 73 -1.34 4.55 0.61
CA TYR A 73 -1.25 3.36 1.45
C TYR A 73 -2.42 3.32 2.43
N ILE A 74 -3.19 2.23 2.39
CA ILE A 74 -4.38 2.03 3.23
C ILE A 74 -4.07 0.96 4.27
N SER A 75 -4.17 1.32 5.56
CA SER A 75 -3.93 0.42 6.69
C SER A 75 -5.00 0.54 7.78
N THR A 76 -6.21 0.77 7.36
CA THR A 76 -7.42 0.83 8.20
C THR A 76 -7.98 -0.57 8.45
N PRO A 77 -9.05 -0.74 9.24
CA PRO A 77 -9.75 -2.01 9.33
C PRO A 77 -10.32 -2.47 7.98
N ILE A 78 -10.30 -3.80 7.73
CA ILE A 78 -10.68 -4.42 6.45
C ILE A 78 -12.04 -3.94 5.90
N GLY A 79 -13.03 -3.75 6.74
CA GLY A 79 -14.37 -3.29 6.33
C GLY A 79 -14.41 -1.88 5.70
N THR A 80 -13.31 -1.13 5.73
CA THR A 80 -13.21 0.20 5.09
C THR A 80 -12.31 0.20 3.85
N HIS A 81 -11.65 -0.92 3.54
CA HIS A 81 -10.69 -0.99 2.45
C HIS A 81 -11.33 -0.77 1.08
N GLU A 82 -12.47 -1.43 0.79
CA GLU A 82 -13.16 -1.29 -0.50
C GLU A 82 -13.49 0.17 -0.78
N GLU A 83 -14.17 0.84 0.16
CA GLU A 83 -14.60 2.23 0.00
C GLU A 83 -13.40 3.17 -0.23
N LEU A 84 -12.39 3.09 0.63
CA LEU A 84 -11.22 3.96 0.55
C LEU A 84 -10.37 3.70 -0.71
N ALA A 85 -10.22 2.43 -1.11
CA ALA A 85 -9.49 2.07 -2.31
C ALA A 85 -10.19 2.55 -3.58
N ILE A 86 -11.53 2.43 -3.65
CA ILE A 86 -12.33 2.93 -4.76
C ILE A 86 -12.26 4.46 -4.82
N LYS A 87 -12.44 5.16 -3.70
CA LYS A 87 -12.30 6.62 -3.65
C LYS A 87 -10.92 7.09 -4.14
N ALA A 88 -9.86 6.45 -3.67
CA ALA A 88 -8.49 6.74 -4.09
C ALA A 88 -8.28 6.50 -5.59
N ALA A 89 -8.76 5.36 -6.11
CA ALA A 89 -8.66 5.02 -7.52
C ALA A 89 -9.45 6.01 -8.40
N CYS A 90 -10.65 6.41 -7.99
CA CYS A 90 -11.45 7.44 -8.69
C CYS A 90 -10.78 8.82 -8.69
N ALA A 91 -9.97 9.12 -7.67
CA ALA A 91 -9.13 10.33 -7.61
C ALA A 91 -7.82 10.20 -8.40
N GLY A 92 -7.64 9.14 -9.19
CA GLY A 92 -6.44 8.91 -10.01
C GLY A 92 -5.21 8.48 -9.22
N LYS A 93 -5.37 8.03 -7.97
CA LYS A 93 -4.26 7.58 -7.12
C LYS A 93 -4.03 6.08 -7.25
N HIS A 94 -2.78 5.66 -7.31
CA HIS A 94 -2.44 4.25 -7.11
C HIS A 94 -2.71 3.85 -5.66
N VAL A 95 -3.04 2.58 -5.44
CA VAL A 95 -3.41 2.09 -4.10
C VAL A 95 -2.50 0.95 -3.67
N TYR A 96 -1.94 1.07 -2.49
CA TYR A 96 -1.30 -0.01 -1.75
C TYR A 96 -2.14 -0.31 -0.52
N CYS A 97 -2.92 -1.39 -0.57
CA CYS A 97 -3.86 -1.75 0.49
C CYS A 97 -3.32 -2.90 1.34
N GLU A 98 -3.41 -2.78 2.66
CA GLU A 98 -3.02 -3.87 3.56
C GLU A 98 -3.84 -5.15 3.32
N LYS A 99 -3.23 -6.26 3.68
CA LYS A 99 -3.88 -7.58 3.65
C LYS A 99 -4.88 -7.69 4.84
N SER A 100 -6.00 -8.32 4.69
CA SER A 100 -6.63 -8.69 3.44
C SER A 100 -7.26 -7.44 2.82
N SER A 101 -7.06 -7.25 1.53
CA SER A 101 -7.54 -6.02 0.88
C SER A 101 -9.05 -5.89 0.86
N THR A 102 -9.74 -7.00 1.01
CA THR A 102 -11.22 -7.07 1.04
C THR A 102 -11.68 -8.35 1.72
N ASP A 103 -12.93 -8.37 2.13
CA ASP A 103 -13.60 -9.49 2.79
C ASP A 103 -14.39 -10.39 1.81
N SER A 104 -14.51 -10.00 0.54
CA SER A 104 -15.30 -10.75 -0.44
C SER A 104 -14.75 -10.66 -1.86
N PHE A 105 -15.05 -11.69 -2.66
CA PHE A 105 -14.72 -11.69 -4.10
C PHE A 105 -15.41 -10.53 -4.84
N THR A 106 -16.65 -10.21 -4.47
CA THR A 106 -17.41 -9.11 -5.10
C THR A 106 -16.73 -7.77 -4.87
N SER A 107 -16.27 -7.50 -3.64
CA SER A 107 -15.50 -6.32 -3.31
C SER A 107 -14.18 -6.26 -4.07
N ALA A 108 -13.45 -7.37 -4.13
CA ALA A 108 -12.20 -7.45 -4.89
C ALA A 108 -12.41 -7.11 -6.37
N LYS A 109 -13.47 -7.65 -6.98
CA LYS A 109 -13.84 -7.39 -8.37
C LYS A 109 -14.10 -5.91 -8.61
N LYS A 110 -14.91 -5.26 -7.76
CA LYS A 110 -15.21 -3.83 -7.86
C LYS A 110 -13.94 -2.97 -7.76
N MET A 111 -13.04 -3.27 -6.81
CA MET A 111 -11.77 -2.55 -6.66
C MET A 111 -10.91 -2.67 -7.91
N VAL A 112 -10.77 -3.87 -8.47
CA VAL A 112 -10.00 -4.13 -9.70
C VAL A 112 -10.63 -3.43 -10.91
N GLU A 113 -11.94 -3.48 -11.07
CA GLU A 113 -12.66 -2.80 -12.17
C GLU A 113 -12.49 -1.28 -12.06
N CYS A 114 -12.65 -0.71 -10.85
CA CYS A 114 -12.43 0.71 -10.63
C CYS A 114 -11.00 1.13 -10.97
N SER A 115 -9.99 0.35 -10.56
CA SER A 115 -8.60 0.67 -10.87
C SER A 115 -8.31 0.66 -12.37
N LYS A 116 -8.86 -0.30 -13.11
CA LYS A 116 -8.74 -0.37 -14.58
C LYS A 116 -9.38 0.83 -15.26
N ASN A 117 -10.61 1.17 -14.86
CA ASN A 117 -11.36 2.28 -15.44
C ASN A 117 -10.68 3.64 -15.23
N ASN A 118 -9.93 3.80 -14.13
CA ASN A 118 -9.21 5.02 -13.82
C ASN A 118 -7.71 4.96 -14.18
N ASN A 119 -7.26 3.90 -14.86
CA ASN A 119 -5.87 3.69 -15.28
C ASN A 119 -4.85 3.78 -14.12
N VAL A 120 -5.24 3.31 -12.94
CA VAL A 120 -4.38 3.21 -11.76
C VAL A 120 -4.12 1.75 -11.38
N ARG A 121 -3.22 1.52 -10.45
CA ARG A 121 -2.88 0.18 -9.96
C ARG A 121 -3.30 0.03 -8.52
N ILE A 122 -3.85 -1.14 -8.18
CA ILE A 122 -4.07 -1.58 -6.81
C ILE A 122 -3.13 -2.75 -6.53
N MET A 123 -2.45 -2.70 -5.40
CA MET A 123 -1.60 -3.77 -4.89
C MET A 123 -2.02 -4.13 -3.47
N GLU A 124 -2.19 -5.42 -3.22
CA GLU A 124 -2.40 -5.95 -1.87
C GLU A 124 -1.08 -6.20 -1.15
N GLY A 125 -1.03 -5.89 0.14
CA GLY A 125 0.15 -5.89 0.99
C GLY A 125 0.69 -7.28 1.37
N PHE A 126 0.78 -8.20 0.44
CA PHE A 126 1.42 -9.51 0.64
C PHE A 126 2.94 -9.39 0.61
N MET A 127 3.52 -8.95 1.70
CA MET A 127 4.96 -8.69 1.81
C MET A 127 5.83 -9.94 1.56
N PHE A 128 5.32 -11.16 1.84
CA PHE A 128 6.06 -12.40 1.62
C PHE A 128 6.49 -12.59 0.15
N ARG A 129 5.72 -12.06 -0.81
CA ARG A 129 6.03 -12.17 -2.26
C ARG A 129 7.38 -11.57 -2.62
N PHE A 130 7.87 -10.63 -1.83
CA PHE A 130 9.13 -9.91 -2.05
C PHE A 130 10.26 -10.42 -1.16
N HIS A 131 9.99 -11.42 -0.30
CA HIS A 131 11.01 -11.98 0.58
C HIS A 131 11.99 -12.86 -0.20
N PRO A 132 13.32 -12.69 -0.03
CA PRO A 132 14.34 -13.44 -0.78
C PRO A 132 14.19 -14.97 -0.66
N GLN A 133 13.65 -15.47 0.45
CA GLN A 133 13.37 -16.89 0.68
C GLN A 133 12.51 -17.49 -0.44
N HIS A 134 11.45 -16.78 -0.87
CA HIS A 134 10.56 -17.29 -1.92
C HIS A 134 11.23 -17.29 -3.29
N GLN A 135 12.10 -16.33 -3.54
CA GLN A 135 12.94 -16.34 -4.74
C GLN A 135 13.88 -17.54 -4.74
N LYS A 136 14.50 -17.83 -3.60
CA LYS A 136 15.38 -19.00 -3.46
C LYS A 136 14.64 -20.32 -3.64
N VAL A 137 13.45 -20.45 -3.09
CA VAL A 137 12.60 -21.63 -3.29
C VAL A 137 12.29 -21.83 -4.78
N LYS A 138 11.88 -20.75 -5.48
CA LYS A 138 11.64 -20.79 -6.93
C LYS A 138 12.87 -21.22 -7.72
N GLU A 139 14.04 -20.72 -7.36
CA GLU A 139 15.31 -21.10 -7.99
C GLU A 139 15.60 -22.60 -7.80
N LEU A 140 15.43 -23.14 -6.59
CA LEU A 140 15.65 -24.55 -6.31
C LEU A 140 14.69 -25.46 -7.10
N ILE A 141 13.42 -25.06 -7.22
CA ILE A 141 12.41 -25.74 -8.02
C ILE A 141 12.80 -25.72 -9.51
N ASN A 142 13.06 -24.55 -10.07
CA ASN A 142 13.38 -24.39 -11.49
C ASN A 142 14.65 -25.16 -11.90
N ASN A 143 15.62 -25.22 -10.99
CA ASN A 143 16.88 -25.96 -11.20
C ASN A 143 16.76 -27.46 -10.86
N LYS A 144 15.54 -27.96 -10.56
CA LYS A 144 15.29 -29.35 -10.21
C LYS A 144 16.13 -29.88 -9.03
N LYS A 145 16.58 -28.99 -8.14
CA LYS A 145 17.41 -29.37 -6.99
C LYS A 145 16.66 -30.21 -5.95
N ILE A 146 15.33 -30.13 -5.94
CA ILE A 146 14.44 -30.89 -5.05
C ILE A 146 13.57 -31.88 -5.82
N GLY A 147 13.92 -32.18 -7.11
CA GLY A 147 13.16 -33.07 -7.97
C GLY A 147 11.85 -32.45 -8.49
N ASN A 148 10.88 -33.29 -8.82
CA ASN A 148 9.53 -32.87 -9.18
C ASN A 148 8.74 -32.56 -7.90
N ILE A 149 7.86 -31.57 -7.99
CA ILE A 149 6.96 -31.23 -6.88
C ILE A 149 5.71 -32.08 -7.01
N ASP A 150 5.47 -32.89 -6.00
CA ASP A 150 4.27 -33.73 -5.92
C ASP A 150 3.15 -33.09 -5.11
N SER A 151 3.50 -32.32 -4.08
CA SER A 151 2.52 -31.63 -3.23
C SER A 151 3.11 -30.39 -2.58
N PHE A 152 2.24 -29.48 -2.16
CA PHE A 152 2.58 -28.31 -1.37
C PHE A 152 1.65 -28.21 -0.16
N ASN A 153 2.23 -28.03 1.02
CA ASN A 153 1.50 -27.72 2.26
C ASN A 153 1.98 -26.38 2.80
N GLY A 154 1.05 -25.44 3.04
CA GLY A 154 1.32 -24.10 3.57
C GLY A 154 0.29 -23.68 4.60
#